data_34872818bef20ad29a510f301adb474d
#
_entry.id   34872818bef20ad29a510f301adb474d
#
_cell.length_a   1.000
_cell.length_b   1.000
_cell.length_c   1.000
_cell.angle_alpha   90.00
_cell.angle_beta   90.00
_cell.angle_gamma   90.00
#
_symmetry.space_group_name_H-M   'P 1'
#
loop_
_entity.id
_entity.type
_entity.pdbx_description
1 polymer ?
#
loop_
_entity_poly.entity_id
_entity_poly.type
_entity_poly.pdbx_seq_one_letter_code
_entity_poly.pdbx_strand_id
1 'polypeptide(L)'
;MNPTELRAGISLAGVFGLRMLGLFLILPVFAVHAPQLAGGDNLTLVGLALGAYGLSQAFLQIPFGAASDRWGRKPVIYVGLVVFAAGSFLAASASDIWTTIAGRALQGAGAISAVVVALAADLTREQHRTKVMAMIGATIGFSFALSLVAAPALYRWIGMGGLFALTGVLSLGAIGVVRSLVPEAPARRLAAPAARGGVLLDPELLRLNLGIFVLHLVQMAMFVVVPPLLVRSGLALAEHWMLYLPVVLASFALMVPPILYADRRNRPRPVMLASVALLLAVQAAFALGASGLAGFAV
;
A
#
# COMPACT_ATOMS: atom_id res chain seq x y z
N MET A 1 -13.40 -21.70 -10.26
CA MET A 1 -12.60 -20.88 -11.20
C MET A 1 -12.05 -21.79 -12.27
N ASN A 2 -12.11 -21.38 -13.53
CA ASN A 2 -11.41 -22.09 -14.60
C ASN A 2 -9.90 -21.75 -14.57
N PRO A 3 -9.04 -22.51 -15.32
CA PRO A 3 -7.58 -22.25 -15.33
C PRO A 3 -7.20 -20.84 -15.74
N THR A 4 -7.93 -20.23 -16.68
CA THR A 4 -7.68 -18.86 -17.16
C THR A 4 -7.98 -17.82 -16.07
N GLU A 5 -9.11 -17.96 -15.37
CA GLU A 5 -9.47 -17.08 -14.25
C GLU A 5 -8.48 -17.21 -13.09
N LEU A 6 -8.03 -18.43 -12.80
CA LEU A 6 -7.04 -18.67 -11.75
C LEU A 6 -5.69 -18.04 -12.11
N ARG A 7 -5.24 -18.24 -13.36
CA ARG A 7 -4.01 -17.61 -13.88
C ARG A 7 -4.09 -16.09 -13.83
N ALA A 8 -5.20 -15.51 -14.28
CA ALA A 8 -5.43 -14.07 -14.21
C ALA A 8 -5.39 -13.56 -12.77
N GLY A 9 -6.10 -14.23 -11.86
CA GLY A 9 -6.14 -13.87 -10.43
C GLY A 9 -4.76 -13.90 -9.78
N ILE A 10 -4.00 -14.98 -9.95
CA ILE A 10 -2.63 -15.11 -9.39
C ILE A 10 -1.70 -14.07 -9.99
N SER A 11 -1.72 -13.88 -11.32
CA SER A 11 -0.81 -12.95 -11.99
C SER A 11 -1.09 -11.50 -11.58
N LEU A 12 -2.37 -11.09 -11.50
CA LEU A 12 -2.75 -9.74 -11.08
C LEU A 12 -2.50 -9.51 -9.59
N ALA A 13 -2.75 -10.51 -8.74
CA ALA A 13 -2.36 -10.45 -7.34
C ALA A 13 -0.84 -10.31 -7.20
N GLY A 14 -0.05 -11.04 -8.00
CA GLY A 14 1.41 -10.91 -8.05
C GLY A 14 1.88 -9.51 -8.46
N VAL A 15 1.31 -8.93 -9.52
CA VAL A 15 1.60 -7.55 -9.94
C VAL A 15 1.27 -6.55 -8.83
N PHE A 16 0.12 -6.72 -8.19
CA PHE A 16 -0.29 -5.88 -7.07
C PHE A 16 0.68 -6.04 -5.88
N GLY A 17 1.05 -7.28 -5.57
CA GLY A 17 2.01 -7.60 -4.51
C GLY A 17 3.40 -7.02 -4.73
N LEU A 18 3.97 -7.15 -5.93
CA LEU A 18 5.27 -6.57 -6.27
C LEU A 18 5.27 -5.05 -6.08
N ARG A 19 4.19 -4.39 -6.53
CA ARG A 19 4.04 -2.94 -6.36
C ARG A 19 3.88 -2.54 -4.89
N MET A 20 3.06 -3.27 -4.12
CA MET A 20 2.85 -3.00 -2.70
C MET A 20 4.09 -3.32 -1.87
N LEU A 21 4.81 -4.38 -2.20
CA LEU A 21 6.10 -4.69 -1.58
C LEU A 21 7.06 -3.51 -1.73
N GLY A 22 7.20 -2.97 -2.96
CA GLY A 22 8.03 -1.80 -3.22
C GLY A 22 7.60 -0.57 -2.41
N LEU A 23 6.30 -0.32 -2.28
CA LEU A 23 5.79 0.78 -1.46
C LEU A 23 6.12 0.58 0.02
N PHE A 24 5.82 -0.60 0.54
CA PHE A 24 5.91 -0.88 1.98
C PHE A 24 7.35 -1.03 2.48
N LEU A 25 8.31 -1.42 1.62
CA LEU A 25 9.73 -1.49 1.99
C LEU A 25 10.31 -0.14 2.43
N ILE A 26 9.75 0.96 1.97
CA ILE A 26 10.23 2.31 2.32
C ILE A 26 9.76 2.73 3.72
N LEU A 27 8.52 2.35 4.10
CA LEU A 27 7.84 2.88 5.27
C LEU A 27 8.60 2.70 6.60
N PRO A 28 9.09 1.50 6.97
CA PRO A 28 9.65 1.29 8.29
C PRO A 28 11.06 1.88 8.48
N VAL A 29 11.72 2.30 7.41
CA VAL A 29 13.11 2.77 7.44
C VAL A 29 13.27 4.24 7.06
N PHE A 30 12.32 4.82 6.30
CA PHE A 30 12.48 6.15 5.74
C PHE A 30 12.62 7.24 6.80
N ALA A 31 11.77 7.23 7.83
CA ALA A 31 11.78 8.25 8.87
C ALA A 31 13.10 8.26 9.69
N VAL A 32 13.78 7.12 9.79
CA VAL A 32 15.10 7.01 10.43
C VAL A 32 16.21 7.47 9.48
N HIS A 33 16.05 7.26 8.18
CA HIS A 33 17.00 7.70 7.16
C HIS A 33 16.91 9.21 6.87
N ALA A 34 15.73 9.79 6.93
CA ALA A 34 15.45 11.15 6.49
C ALA A 34 16.42 12.22 7.02
N PRO A 35 16.89 12.19 8.29
CA PRO A 35 17.89 13.16 8.79
C PRO A 35 19.23 13.14 8.04
N GLN A 36 19.52 12.12 7.25
CA GLN A 36 20.72 12.05 6.41
C GLN A 36 20.56 12.83 5.09
N LEU A 37 19.33 13.21 4.74
CA LEU A 37 19.02 14.01 3.56
C LEU A 37 19.02 15.50 3.89
N ALA A 38 19.49 16.35 2.97
CA ALA A 38 19.40 17.77 3.16
C ALA A 38 17.92 18.19 3.36
N GLY A 39 17.64 18.86 4.49
CA GLY A 39 16.27 19.25 4.90
C GLY A 39 15.42 18.13 5.52
N GLY A 40 15.98 16.94 5.72
CA GLY A 40 15.27 15.78 6.27
C GLY A 40 15.09 15.76 7.79
N ASP A 41 15.64 16.74 8.52
CA ASP A 41 15.38 16.94 9.96
C ASP A 41 13.97 17.48 10.23
N ASN A 42 13.31 18.04 9.21
CA ASN A 42 11.96 18.56 9.33
C ASN A 42 10.93 17.46 9.23
N LEU A 43 10.33 17.07 10.36
CA LEU A 43 9.31 16.02 10.44
C LEU A 43 8.10 16.25 9.53
N THR A 44 7.74 17.52 9.27
CA THR A 44 6.66 17.85 8.34
C THR A 44 7.02 17.44 6.91
N LEU A 45 8.26 17.70 6.49
CA LEU A 45 8.74 17.30 5.16
C LEU A 45 8.88 15.76 5.07
N VAL A 46 9.29 15.09 6.15
CA VAL A 46 9.32 13.62 6.23
C VAL A 46 7.90 13.05 6.05
N GLY A 47 6.93 13.61 6.77
CA GLY A 47 5.52 13.24 6.61
C GLY A 47 5.01 13.51 5.20
N LEU A 48 5.38 14.65 4.61
CA LEU A 48 5.03 14.99 3.23
C LEU A 48 5.65 14.01 2.22
N ALA A 49 6.90 13.61 2.40
CA ALA A 49 7.56 12.62 1.54
C ALA A 49 6.83 11.26 1.56
N LEU A 50 6.38 10.81 2.74
CA LEU A 50 5.59 9.59 2.85
C LEU A 50 4.18 9.76 2.27
N GLY A 51 3.54 10.90 2.53
CA GLY A 51 2.18 11.20 2.09
C GLY A 51 2.04 11.55 0.61
N ALA A 52 3.07 12.13 -0.02
CA ALA A 52 3.06 12.59 -1.42
C ALA A 52 2.68 11.48 -2.40
N TYR A 53 3.14 10.26 -2.15
CA TYR A 53 2.74 9.07 -2.91
C TYR A 53 1.21 8.86 -2.86
N GLY A 54 0.64 8.79 -1.67
CA GLY A 54 -0.79 8.54 -1.48
C GLY A 54 -1.64 9.67 -2.05
N LEU A 55 -1.21 10.92 -1.88
CA LEU A 55 -1.89 12.09 -2.38
C LEU A 55 -1.95 12.09 -3.92
N SER A 56 -0.82 11.91 -4.60
CA SER A 56 -0.76 11.83 -6.06
C SER A 56 -1.61 10.68 -6.59
N GLN A 57 -1.52 9.50 -5.94
CA GLN A 57 -2.32 8.34 -6.31
C GLN A 57 -3.82 8.62 -6.17
N ALA A 58 -4.27 9.26 -5.08
CA ALA A 58 -5.68 9.56 -4.85
C ALA A 58 -6.25 10.44 -5.98
N PHE A 59 -5.53 11.49 -6.38
CA PHE A 59 -5.97 12.37 -7.47
C PHE A 59 -5.93 11.69 -8.85
N LEU A 60 -4.89 10.91 -9.13
CA LEU A 60 -4.69 10.35 -10.47
C LEU A 60 -5.37 8.99 -10.68
N GLN A 61 -5.87 8.35 -9.63
CA GLN A 61 -6.57 7.07 -9.76
C GLN A 61 -7.84 7.16 -10.61
N ILE A 62 -8.57 8.27 -10.53
CA ILE A 62 -9.78 8.52 -11.34
C ILE A 62 -9.43 8.73 -12.82
N PRO A 63 -8.50 9.65 -13.21
CA PRO A 63 -8.07 9.79 -14.60
C PRO A 63 -7.49 8.49 -15.19
N PHE A 64 -6.66 7.76 -14.43
CA PHE A 64 -6.12 6.48 -14.89
C PHE A 64 -7.21 5.43 -15.12
N GLY A 65 -8.20 5.36 -14.23
CA GLY A 65 -9.39 4.52 -14.42
C GLY A 65 -10.12 4.86 -15.72
N ALA A 66 -10.43 6.12 -15.93
CA ALA A 66 -11.11 6.60 -17.15
C ALA A 66 -10.28 6.38 -18.43
N ALA A 67 -8.96 6.61 -18.35
CA ALA A 67 -8.04 6.33 -19.44
C ALA A 67 -8.04 4.84 -19.81
N SER A 68 -8.08 3.96 -18.81
CA SER A 68 -8.08 2.52 -19.03
C SER A 68 -9.39 1.99 -19.64
N ASP A 69 -10.49 2.70 -19.44
CA ASP A 69 -11.75 2.39 -20.13
C ASP A 69 -11.69 2.75 -21.62
N ARG A 70 -10.92 3.79 -22.01
CA ARG A 70 -10.80 4.29 -23.40
C ARG A 70 -9.69 3.61 -24.19
N TRP A 71 -8.51 3.44 -23.58
CA TRP A 71 -7.29 2.97 -24.24
C TRP A 71 -6.96 1.51 -23.95
N GLY A 72 -7.77 0.87 -23.10
CA GLY A 72 -7.57 -0.50 -22.65
C GLY A 72 -6.80 -0.60 -21.33
N ARG A 73 -7.01 -1.71 -20.60
CA ARG A 73 -6.46 -1.91 -19.27
C ARG A 73 -4.94 -2.03 -19.28
N LYS A 74 -4.39 -2.93 -20.10
CA LYS A 74 -2.95 -3.23 -20.12
C LYS A 74 -2.08 -2.04 -20.51
N PRO A 75 -2.36 -1.28 -21.59
CA PRO A 75 -1.57 -0.10 -21.95
C PRO A 75 -1.46 0.90 -20.79
N VAL A 76 -2.56 1.17 -20.10
CA VAL A 76 -2.58 2.12 -18.97
C VAL A 76 -1.81 1.56 -17.78
N ILE A 77 -1.88 0.24 -17.51
CA ILE A 77 -1.03 -0.41 -16.50
C ILE A 77 0.45 -0.25 -16.85
N TYR A 78 0.86 -0.44 -18.11
CA TYR A 78 2.25 -0.27 -18.52
C TYR A 78 2.73 1.16 -18.29
N VAL A 79 1.96 2.16 -18.71
CA VAL A 79 2.30 3.58 -18.48
C VAL A 79 2.44 3.85 -16.99
N GLY A 80 1.49 3.41 -16.18
CA GLY A 80 1.54 3.63 -14.73
C GLY A 80 2.74 2.96 -14.06
N LEU A 81 3.11 1.73 -14.48
CA LEU A 81 4.29 1.03 -13.97
C LEU A 81 5.61 1.72 -14.38
N VAL A 82 5.68 2.26 -15.60
CA VAL A 82 6.84 3.06 -16.05
C VAL A 82 6.95 4.35 -15.26
N VAL A 83 5.84 5.08 -15.06
CA VAL A 83 5.81 6.31 -14.25
C VAL A 83 6.23 6.02 -12.81
N PHE A 84 5.73 4.92 -12.22
CA PHE A 84 6.14 4.49 -10.89
C PHE A 84 7.65 4.16 -10.84
N ALA A 85 8.19 3.46 -11.82
CA ALA A 85 9.61 3.14 -11.90
C ALA A 85 10.46 4.41 -12.02
N ALA A 86 10.05 5.36 -12.87
CA ALA A 86 10.74 6.66 -13.02
C ALA A 86 10.78 7.43 -11.69
N GLY A 87 9.66 7.51 -10.98
CA GLY A 87 9.61 8.10 -9.64
C GLY A 87 10.49 7.37 -8.63
N SER A 88 10.58 6.04 -8.72
CA SER A 88 11.44 5.23 -7.87
C SER A 88 12.92 5.53 -8.12
N PHE A 89 13.35 5.61 -9.37
CA PHE A 89 14.75 5.94 -9.71
C PHE A 89 15.08 7.40 -9.38
N LEU A 90 14.14 8.33 -9.52
CA LEU A 90 14.31 9.71 -9.06
C LEU A 90 14.54 9.75 -7.54
N ALA A 91 13.71 9.06 -6.77
CA ALA A 91 13.90 8.98 -5.31
C ALA A 91 15.18 8.23 -4.92
N ALA A 92 15.62 7.25 -5.73
CA ALA A 92 16.88 6.52 -5.51
C ALA A 92 18.12 7.41 -5.63
N SER A 93 18.07 8.43 -6.48
CA SER A 93 19.17 9.39 -6.70
C SER A 93 19.09 10.63 -5.81
N ALA A 94 18.07 10.70 -4.91
CA ALA A 94 17.84 11.87 -4.09
C ALA A 94 18.91 12.03 -2.99
N SER A 95 19.49 13.23 -2.88
CA SER A 95 20.35 13.68 -1.80
C SER A 95 19.67 14.65 -0.83
N ASP A 96 18.46 15.07 -1.16
CA ASP A 96 17.64 16.02 -0.40
C ASP A 96 16.19 15.55 -0.30
N ILE A 97 15.48 16.12 0.68
CA ILE A 97 14.09 15.74 0.97
C ILE A 97 13.12 16.16 -0.14
N TRP A 98 13.37 17.25 -0.85
CA TRP A 98 12.48 17.74 -1.90
C TRP A 98 12.52 16.84 -3.15
N THR A 99 13.72 16.42 -3.56
CA THR A 99 13.88 15.42 -4.63
C THR A 99 13.21 14.10 -4.26
N THR A 100 13.31 13.69 -2.99
CA THR A 100 12.58 12.51 -2.49
C THR A 100 11.06 12.72 -2.58
N ILE A 101 10.53 13.87 -2.16
CA ILE A 101 9.10 14.21 -2.26
C ILE A 101 8.65 14.15 -3.73
N ALA A 102 9.42 14.73 -4.65
CA ALA A 102 9.12 14.70 -6.08
C ALA A 102 9.09 13.27 -6.63
N GLY A 103 10.08 12.45 -6.29
CA GLY A 103 10.13 11.03 -6.65
C GLY A 103 8.93 10.25 -6.11
N ARG A 104 8.56 10.48 -4.84
CA ARG A 104 7.37 9.88 -4.20
C ARG A 104 6.07 10.32 -4.86
N ALA A 105 5.94 11.60 -5.18
CA ALA A 105 4.78 12.11 -5.92
C ALA A 105 4.67 11.47 -7.30
N LEU A 106 5.79 11.33 -8.00
CA LEU A 106 5.84 10.66 -9.31
C LEU A 106 5.54 9.15 -9.20
N GLN A 107 6.03 8.46 -8.16
CA GLN A 107 5.63 7.07 -7.88
C GLN A 107 4.11 6.96 -7.72
N GLY A 108 3.50 7.85 -6.92
CA GLY A 108 2.05 7.88 -6.73
C GLY A 108 1.28 8.20 -8.01
N ALA A 109 1.86 9.01 -8.91
CA ALA A 109 1.28 9.30 -10.21
C ALA A 109 1.13 8.05 -11.11
N GLY A 110 1.87 6.99 -10.86
CA GLY A 110 1.65 5.68 -11.46
C GLY A 110 0.43 4.93 -10.89
N ALA A 111 -0.71 5.56 -10.78
CA ALA A 111 -1.92 5.14 -10.06
C ALA A 111 -2.69 3.99 -10.75
N ILE A 112 -2.12 2.79 -10.78
CA ILE A 112 -2.70 1.63 -11.48
C ILE A 112 -3.65 0.77 -10.63
N SER A 113 -3.83 1.04 -9.33
CA SER A 113 -4.58 0.15 -8.44
C SER A 113 -6.01 -0.09 -8.91
N ALA A 114 -6.75 0.97 -9.26
CA ALA A 114 -8.11 0.85 -9.79
C ALA A 114 -8.13 0.10 -11.14
N VAL A 115 -7.13 0.32 -11.99
CA VAL A 115 -7.03 -0.32 -13.31
C VAL A 115 -6.78 -1.83 -13.18
N VAL A 116 -5.91 -2.24 -12.25
CA VAL A 116 -5.62 -3.66 -11.97
C VAL A 116 -6.86 -4.37 -11.42
N VAL A 117 -7.57 -3.73 -10.46
CA VAL A 117 -8.82 -4.26 -9.91
C VAL A 117 -9.89 -4.37 -10.99
N ALA A 118 -10.02 -3.37 -11.87
CA ALA A 118 -10.95 -3.41 -13.00
C ALA A 118 -10.59 -4.53 -13.99
N LEU A 119 -9.30 -4.71 -14.33
CA LEU A 119 -8.83 -5.81 -15.17
C LEU A 119 -9.13 -7.18 -14.56
N ALA A 120 -8.93 -7.31 -13.24
CA ALA A 120 -9.27 -8.53 -12.51
C ALA A 120 -10.77 -8.86 -12.60
N ALA A 121 -11.63 -7.83 -12.47
CA ALA A 121 -13.08 -7.98 -12.63
C ALA A 121 -13.50 -8.31 -14.08
N ASP A 122 -12.81 -7.74 -15.08
CA ASP A 122 -13.07 -8.00 -16.50
C ASP A 122 -12.67 -9.44 -16.92
N LEU A 123 -11.65 -10.03 -16.28
CA LEU A 123 -11.12 -11.38 -16.55
C LEU A 123 -11.79 -12.48 -15.73
N THR A 124 -12.70 -12.14 -14.80
CA THR A 124 -13.28 -13.08 -13.84
C THR A 124 -14.81 -12.99 -13.87
N ARG A 125 -15.46 -14.17 -13.93
CA ARG A 125 -16.92 -14.25 -13.80
C ARG A 125 -17.39 -13.71 -12.45
N GLU A 126 -18.56 -13.12 -12.41
CA GLU A 126 -19.11 -12.43 -11.24
C GLU A 126 -19.06 -13.27 -9.96
N GLN A 127 -19.46 -14.54 -10.04
CA GLN A 127 -19.41 -15.50 -8.92
C GLN A 127 -18.01 -15.77 -8.35
N HIS A 128 -16.95 -15.39 -9.06
CA HIS A 128 -15.56 -15.63 -8.65
C HIS A 128 -14.78 -14.34 -8.34
N ARG A 129 -15.37 -13.15 -8.58
CA ARG A 129 -14.73 -11.85 -8.33
C ARG A 129 -14.28 -11.68 -6.88
N THR A 130 -15.13 -12.07 -5.92
CA THR A 130 -14.78 -12.02 -4.49
C THR A 130 -13.52 -12.82 -4.16
N LYS A 131 -13.35 -13.99 -4.78
CA LYS A 131 -12.14 -14.83 -4.57
C LYS A 131 -10.88 -14.13 -5.10
N VAL A 132 -10.96 -13.53 -6.29
CA VAL A 132 -9.82 -12.80 -6.87
C VAL A 132 -9.49 -11.55 -6.06
N MET A 133 -10.50 -10.81 -5.59
CA MET A 133 -10.28 -9.67 -4.69
C MET A 133 -9.66 -10.10 -3.36
N ALA A 134 -10.06 -11.24 -2.81
CA ALA A 134 -9.45 -11.82 -1.61
C ALA A 134 -7.98 -12.20 -1.85
N MET A 135 -7.63 -12.76 -3.03
CA MET A 135 -6.24 -13.04 -3.39
C MET A 135 -5.40 -11.78 -3.45
N ILE A 136 -5.91 -10.70 -4.07
CA ILE A 136 -5.23 -9.40 -4.12
C ILE A 136 -5.06 -8.86 -2.69
N GLY A 137 -6.10 -8.88 -1.87
CA GLY A 137 -6.05 -8.43 -0.47
C GLY A 137 -5.03 -9.20 0.36
N ALA A 138 -5.01 -10.53 0.24
CA ALA A 138 -4.04 -11.38 0.93
C ALA A 138 -2.59 -11.05 0.51
N THR A 139 -2.38 -10.79 -0.79
CA THR A 139 -1.05 -10.40 -1.30
C THR A 139 -0.61 -9.04 -0.76
N ILE A 140 -1.52 -8.09 -0.59
CA ILE A 140 -1.22 -6.78 0.04
C ILE A 140 -0.77 -7.00 1.49
N GLY A 141 -1.54 -7.77 2.28
CA GLY A 141 -1.20 -8.07 3.67
C GLY A 141 0.14 -8.80 3.80
N PHE A 142 0.38 -9.80 2.95
CA PHE A 142 1.66 -10.52 2.91
C PHE A 142 2.83 -9.60 2.55
N SER A 143 2.67 -8.74 1.52
CA SER A 143 3.69 -7.77 1.12
C SER A 143 4.00 -6.78 2.23
N PHE A 144 2.99 -6.33 2.97
CA PHE A 144 3.16 -5.47 4.13
C PHE A 144 3.97 -6.15 5.23
N ALA A 145 3.59 -7.36 5.64
CA ALA A 145 4.28 -8.13 6.65
C ALA A 145 5.74 -8.42 6.27
N LEU A 146 5.95 -8.87 5.03
CA LEU A 146 7.29 -9.13 4.50
C LEU A 146 8.15 -7.86 4.51
N SER A 147 7.57 -6.72 4.15
CA SER A 147 8.29 -5.45 4.13
C SER A 147 8.73 -4.99 5.51
N LEU A 148 7.89 -5.14 6.53
CA LEU A 148 8.24 -4.77 7.90
C LEU A 148 9.47 -5.53 8.41
N VAL A 149 9.60 -6.80 8.02
CA VAL A 149 10.70 -7.67 8.45
C VAL A 149 11.93 -7.48 7.54
N ALA A 150 11.74 -7.41 6.23
CA ALA A 150 12.84 -7.37 5.27
C ALA A 150 13.47 -5.99 5.10
N ALA A 151 12.70 -4.90 5.28
CA ALA A 151 13.19 -3.56 4.99
C ALA A 151 14.41 -3.14 5.83
N PRO A 152 14.47 -3.38 7.15
CA PRO A 152 15.67 -3.05 7.94
C PRO A 152 16.93 -3.78 7.48
N ALA A 153 16.80 -5.07 7.13
CA ALA A 153 17.91 -5.87 6.63
C ALA A 153 18.37 -5.40 5.24
N LEU A 154 17.43 -5.19 4.31
CA LEU A 154 17.73 -4.68 2.98
C LEU A 154 18.33 -3.27 3.04
N TYR A 155 17.79 -2.39 3.89
CA TYR A 155 18.35 -1.05 4.10
C TYR A 155 19.82 -1.09 4.54
N ARG A 156 20.18 -2.03 5.40
CA ARG A 156 21.58 -2.22 5.84
C ARG A 156 22.51 -2.60 4.67
N TRP A 157 22.02 -3.36 3.69
CA TRP A 157 22.85 -3.87 2.58
C TRP A 157 22.91 -2.92 1.40
N ILE A 158 21.78 -2.33 1.02
CA ILE A 158 21.66 -1.53 -0.21
C ILE A 158 21.31 -0.07 0.03
N GLY A 159 21.10 0.34 1.29
CA GLY A 159 20.73 1.71 1.65
C GLY A 159 19.35 2.13 1.16
N MET A 160 18.99 3.40 1.39
CA MET A 160 17.69 3.93 0.97
C MET A 160 17.61 4.07 -0.55
N GLY A 161 18.65 4.56 -1.21
CA GLY A 161 18.71 4.65 -2.67
C GLY A 161 18.54 3.27 -3.31
N GLY A 162 19.18 2.23 -2.76
CA GLY A 162 19.03 0.86 -3.22
C GLY A 162 17.60 0.33 -3.02
N LEU A 163 16.93 0.65 -1.93
CA LEU A 163 15.52 0.29 -1.72
C LEU A 163 14.62 0.95 -2.77
N PHE A 164 14.78 2.23 -3.03
CA PHE A 164 14.03 2.92 -4.08
C PHE A 164 14.34 2.33 -5.46
N ALA A 165 15.60 2.05 -5.77
CA ALA A 165 15.98 1.41 -7.04
C ALA A 165 15.35 0.01 -7.17
N LEU A 166 15.35 -0.79 -6.10
CA LEU A 166 14.70 -2.09 -6.07
C LEU A 166 13.20 -1.97 -6.38
N THR A 167 12.51 -0.98 -5.81
CA THR A 167 11.08 -0.77 -6.11
C THR A 167 10.85 -0.42 -7.58
N GLY A 168 11.75 0.35 -8.19
CA GLY A 168 11.73 0.64 -9.63
C GLY A 168 11.90 -0.61 -10.48
N VAL A 169 12.88 -1.44 -10.14
CA VAL A 169 13.15 -2.72 -10.84
C VAL A 169 11.97 -3.68 -10.71
N LEU A 170 11.38 -3.81 -9.51
CA LEU A 170 10.18 -4.63 -9.28
C LEU A 170 9.00 -4.14 -10.12
N SER A 171 8.83 -2.82 -10.27
CA SER A 171 7.79 -2.24 -11.12
C SER A 171 8.01 -2.59 -12.61
N LEU A 172 9.23 -2.50 -13.10
CA LEU A 172 9.56 -2.91 -14.47
C LEU A 172 9.36 -4.42 -14.66
N GLY A 173 9.73 -5.24 -13.67
CA GLY A 173 9.46 -6.68 -13.66
C GLY A 173 7.96 -6.99 -13.74
N ALA A 174 7.12 -6.19 -13.07
CA ALA A 174 5.67 -6.33 -13.13
C ALA A 174 5.12 -6.12 -14.55
N ILE A 175 5.76 -5.28 -15.40
CA ILE A 175 5.41 -5.14 -16.82
C ILE A 175 5.59 -6.48 -17.54
N GLY A 176 6.70 -7.18 -17.27
CA GLY A 176 6.95 -8.52 -17.82
C GLY A 176 5.86 -9.52 -17.41
N VAL A 177 5.45 -9.50 -16.14
CA VAL A 177 4.36 -10.36 -15.63
C VAL A 177 3.04 -10.04 -16.34
N VAL A 178 2.67 -8.75 -16.46
CA VAL A 178 1.44 -8.34 -17.15
C VAL A 178 1.45 -8.78 -18.61
N ARG A 179 2.60 -8.62 -19.29
CA ARG A 179 2.74 -8.97 -20.71
C ARG A 179 2.63 -10.47 -20.95
N SER A 180 3.28 -11.30 -20.13
CA SER A 180 3.44 -12.73 -20.39
C SER A 180 2.39 -13.61 -19.71
N LEU A 181 1.90 -13.21 -18.53
CA LEU A 181 1.06 -14.07 -17.71
C LEU A 181 -0.40 -13.62 -17.64
N VAL A 182 -0.68 -12.32 -17.77
CA VAL A 182 -2.06 -11.82 -17.71
C VAL A 182 -2.75 -12.00 -19.05
N PRO A 183 -3.90 -12.70 -19.12
CA PRO A 183 -4.66 -12.85 -20.36
C PRO A 183 -5.14 -11.50 -20.93
N GLU A 184 -5.46 -11.45 -22.23
CA GLU A 184 -6.14 -10.29 -22.80
C GLU A 184 -7.58 -10.22 -22.30
N ALA A 185 -7.99 -9.02 -21.89
CA ALA A 185 -9.39 -8.80 -21.55
C ALA A 185 -10.25 -8.81 -22.82
N PRO A 186 -11.46 -9.40 -22.79
CA PRO A 186 -12.39 -9.31 -23.89
C PRO A 186 -12.64 -7.84 -24.26
N ALA A 187 -12.74 -7.54 -25.55
CA ALA A 187 -13.07 -6.20 -26.01
C ALA A 187 -14.39 -5.75 -25.36
N ARG A 188 -14.30 -4.83 -24.41
CA ARG A 188 -15.48 -4.28 -23.73
C ARG A 188 -16.17 -3.30 -24.68
N ARG A 189 -17.42 -3.56 -25.06
CA ARG A 189 -18.25 -2.51 -25.59
C ARG A 189 -18.30 -1.38 -24.57
N LEU A 190 -17.88 -0.18 -24.97
CA LEU A 190 -17.95 1.01 -24.12
C LEU A 190 -19.41 1.10 -23.62
N ALA A 191 -19.62 0.75 -22.36
CA ALA A 191 -20.89 1.04 -21.72
C ALA A 191 -21.06 2.55 -21.73
N ALA A 192 -22.30 3.01 -22.05
CA ALA A 192 -22.61 4.42 -21.97
C ALA A 192 -22.11 5.02 -20.66
N PRO A 193 -21.60 6.26 -20.66
CA PRO A 193 -21.07 6.86 -19.45
C PRO A 193 -22.18 6.86 -18.39
N ALA A 194 -22.03 6.00 -17.38
CA ALA A 194 -22.91 6.08 -16.22
C ALA A 194 -22.79 7.50 -15.66
N ALA A 195 -23.92 8.08 -15.24
CA ALA A 195 -23.99 9.43 -14.71
C ALA A 195 -22.96 9.60 -13.57
N ARG A 196 -21.81 10.16 -13.91
CA ARG A 196 -20.60 10.20 -13.05
C ARG A 196 -20.72 11.16 -11.86
N GLY A 197 -21.68 12.09 -11.89
CA GLY A 197 -21.81 13.15 -10.88
C GLY A 197 -22.41 12.70 -9.55
N GLY A 198 -23.34 11.75 -9.53
CA GLY A 198 -24.06 11.37 -8.31
C GLY A 198 -23.25 10.44 -7.38
N VAL A 199 -22.41 9.58 -7.95
CA VAL A 199 -21.67 8.55 -7.18
C VAL A 199 -20.56 9.15 -6.31
N LEU A 200 -19.89 10.19 -6.78
CA LEU A 200 -18.77 10.81 -6.04
C LEU A 200 -19.22 11.56 -4.78
N LEU A 201 -20.48 12.03 -4.74
CA LEU A 201 -21.05 12.78 -3.63
C LEU A 201 -22.05 11.94 -2.79
N ASP A 202 -22.11 10.64 -3.03
CA ASP A 202 -22.96 9.75 -2.24
C ASP A 202 -22.50 9.76 -0.76
N PRO A 203 -23.38 10.12 0.21
CA PRO A 203 -23.00 10.25 1.62
C PRO A 203 -22.49 8.94 2.24
N GLU A 204 -22.98 7.79 1.80
CA GLU A 204 -22.54 6.48 2.29
C GLU A 204 -21.12 6.18 1.82
N LEU A 205 -20.83 6.44 0.54
CA LEU A 205 -19.48 6.28 0.00
C LEU A 205 -18.50 7.28 0.61
N LEU A 206 -18.93 8.52 0.88
CA LEU A 206 -18.10 9.53 1.54
C LEU A 206 -17.75 9.10 2.98
N ARG A 207 -18.69 8.53 3.74
CA ARG A 207 -18.44 7.99 5.08
C ARG A 207 -17.43 6.84 5.07
N LEU A 208 -17.57 5.90 4.11
CA LEU A 208 -16.62 4.80 3.94
C LEU A 208 -15.23 5.31 3.56
N ASN A 209 -15.17 6.26 2.63
CA ASN A 209 -13.90 6.87 2.20
C ASN A 209 -13.24 7.63 3.34
N LEU A 210 -14.01 8.36 4.16
CA LEU A 210 -13.48 9.04 5.35
C LEU A 210 -12.90 8.03 6.35
N GLY A 211 -13.59 6.91 6.59
CA GLY A 211 -13.10 5.85 7.47
C GLY A 211 -11.77 5.27 6.98
N ILE A 212 -11.67 4.94 5.69
CA ILE A 212 -10.44 4.45 5.07
C ILE A 212 -9.33 5.51 5.14
N PHE A 213 -9.66 6.77 4.87
CA PHE A 213 -8.71 7.88 4.95
C PHE A 213 -8.13 8.02 6.37
N VAL A 214 -8.97 8.02 7.41
CA VAL A 214 -8.51 8.12 8.80
C VAL A 214 -7.62 6.94 9.19
N LEU A 215 -7.99 5.71 8.82
CA LEU A 215 -7.17 4.53 9.10
C LEU A 215 -5.79 4.63 8.45
N HIS A 216 -5.71 5.06 7.18
CA HIS A 216 -4.44 5.24 6.49
C HIS A 216 -3.63 6.41 7.04
N LEU A 217 -4.29 7.49 7.47
CA LEU A 217 -3.64 8.63 8.11
C LEU A 217 -2.95 8.20 9.41
N VAL A 218 -3.65 7.47 10.27
CA VAL A 218 -3.06 6.91 11.50
C VAL A 218 -1.90 5.97 11.16
N GLN A 219 -2.07 5.07 10.20
CA GLN A 219 -1.02 4.15 9.78
C GLN A 219 0.23 4.90 9.30
N MET A 220 0.08 5.92 8.46
CA MET A 220 1.22 6.72 7.96
C MET A 220 1.89 7.53 9.08
N ALA A 221 1.10 8.10 10.00
CA ALA A 221 1.64 8.80 11.17
C ALA A 221 2.50 7.87 12.04
N MET A 222 2.07 6.61 12.24
CA MET A 222 2.83 5.61 12.98
C MET A 222 4.20 5.33 12.32
N PHE A 223 4.28 5.29 10.97
CA PHE A 223 5.56 5.10 10.28
C PHE A 223 6.50 6.31 10.33
N VAL A 224 5.98 7.51 10.59
CA VAL A 224 6.80 8.70 10.85
C VAL A 224 7.36 8.68 12.27
N VAL A 225 6.59 8.21 13.25
CA VAL A 225 6.88 8.35 14.68
C VAL A 225 7.54 7.12 15.27
N VAL A 226 7.02 5.93 15.03
CA VAL A 226 7.45 4.69 15.73
C VAL A 226 8.89 4.28 15.41
N PRO A 227 9.37 4.21 14.16
CA PRO A 227 10.73 3.76 13.89
C PRO A 227 11.80 4.65 14.54
N PRO A 228 11.74 6.00 14.47
CA PRO A 228 12.68 6.84 15.21
C PRO A 228 12.60 6.69 16.74
N LEU A 229 11.41 6.47 17.30
CA LEU A 229 11.25 6.23 18.73
C LEU A 229 11.90 4.91 19.16
N LEU A 230 11.78 3.84 18.37
CA LEU A 230 12.45 2.56 18.63
C LEU A 230 13.97 2.73 18.67
N VAL A 231 14.54 3.49 17.74
CA VAL A 231 15.97 3.80 17.74
C VAL A 231 16.36 4.60 18.99
N ARG A 232 15.58 5.61 19.37
CA ARG A 232 15.81 6.39 20.62
C ARG A 232 15.68 5.55 21.89
N SER A 233 14.86 4.50 21.87
CA SER A 233 14.68 3.56 22.98
C SER A 233 15.78 2.50 23.02
N GLY A 234 16.81 2.58 22.16
CA GLY A 234 17.98 1.70 22.17
C GLY A 234 17.88 0.50 21.23
N LEU A 235 16.80 0.34 20.46
CA LEU A 235 16.68 -0.73 19.46
C LEU A 235 17.25 -0.25 18.13
N ALA A 236 18.40 -0.79 17.72
CA ALA A 236 19.00 -0.43 16.44
C ALA A 236 18.05 -0.75 15.27
N LEU A 237 18.06 0.10 14.22
CA LEU A 237 17.18 -0.09 13.05
C LEU A 237 17.31 -1.49 12.43
N ALA A 238 18.54 -2.04 12.40
CA ALA A 238 18.80 -3.39 11.90
C ALA A 238 18.13 -4.51 12.72
N GLU A 239 17.71 -4.22 13.95
CA GLU A 239 17.08 -5.15 14.90
C GLU A 239 15.56 -4.99 14.97
N HIS A 240 14.98 -4.00 14.31
CA HIS A 240 13.53 -3.76 14.31
C HIS A 240 12.72 -4.98 13.89
N TRP A 241 13.29 -5.85 13.05
CA TRP A 241 12.64 -7.10 12.66
C TRP A 241 12.33 -8.02 13.85
N MET A 242 13.12 -7.96 14.93
CA MET A 242 12.90 -8.75 16.15
C MET A 242 11.60 -8.35 16.85
N LEU A 243 11.19 -7.09 16.73
CA LEU A 243 9.90 -6.61 17.22
C LEU A 243 8.79 -6.80 16.16
N TYR A 244 9.07 -6.43 14.92
CA TYR A 244 8.05 -6.47 13.86
C TYR A 244 7.56 -7.88 13.53
N LEU A 245 8.47 -8.87 13.50
CA LEU A 245 8.10 -10.24 13.14
C LEU A 245 7.09 -10.85 14.12
N PRO A 246 7.35 -10.91 15.45
CA PRO A 246 6.38 -11.47 16.39
C PRO A 246 5.07 -10.65 16.45
N VAL A 247 5.14 -9.31 16.38
CA VAL A 247 3.95 -8.44 16.37
C VAL A 247 3.09 -8.71 15.14
N VAL A 248 3.68 -8.82 13.95
CA VAL A 248 2.95 -9.13 12.72
C VAL A 248 2.33 -10.53 12.76
N LEU A 249 3.07 -11.54 13.24
CA LEU A 249 2.54 -12.90 13.37
C LEU A 249 1.39 -12.94 14.39
N ALA A 250 1.55 -12.28 15.54
CA ALA A 250 0.49 -12.15 16.53
C ALA A 250 -0.74 -11.42 15.97
N SER A 251 -0.52 -10.32 15.22
CA SER A 251 -1.60 -9.56 14.58
C SER A 251 -2.41 -10.41 13.60
N PHE A 252 -1.75 -11.21 12.77
CA PHE A 252 -2.46 -12.14 11.88
C PHE A 252 -3.24 -13.21 12.65
N ALA A 253 -2.65 -13.77 13.70
CA ALA A 253 -3.33 -14.76 14.55
C ALA A 253 -4.57 -14.16 15.25
N LEU A 254 -4.41 -12.95 15.82
CA LEU A 254 -5.47 -12.25 16.54
C LEU A 254 -6.58 -11.71 15.60
N MET A 255 -6.27 -11.45 14.34
CA MET A 255 -7.25 -10.97 13.34
C MET A 255 -8.25 -12.06 12.95
N VAL A 256 -7.85 -13.34 12.94
CA VAL A 256 -8.68 -14.44 12.45
C VAL A 256 -9.97 -14.64 13.27
N PRO A 257 -9.94 -14.71 14.62
CA PRO A 257 -11.16 -14.95 15.41
C PRO A 257 -12.25 -13.89 15.22
N PRO A 258 -11.96 -12.56 15.26
CA PRO A 258 -12.96 -11.53 14.99
C PRO A 258 -13.58 -11.63 13.59
N ILE A 259 -12.76 -11.92 12.56
CA ILE A 259 -13.26 -12.10 11.19
C ILE A 259 -14.22 -13.28 11.12
N LEU A 260 -13.83 -14.45 11.65
CA LEU A 260 -14.68 -15.63 11.68
C LEU A 260 -15.96 -15.40 12.49
N TYR A 261 -15.89 -14.67 13.58
CA TYR A 261 -17.05 -14.29 14.37
C TYR A 261 -18.01 -13.38 13.58
N ALA A 262 -17.46 -12.33 12.91
CA ALA A 262 -18.24 -11.43 12.09
C ALA A 262 -18.98 -12.15 10.97
N ASP A 263 -18.28 -13.07 10.30
CA ASP A 263 -18.81 -13.86 9.17
C ASP A 263 -19.87 -14.87 9.63
N ARG A 264 -19.55 -15.73 10.63
CA ARG A 264 -20.47 -16.76 11.12
C ARG A 264 -21.73 -16.20 11.77
N ARG A 265 -21.65 -15.06 12.43
CA ARG A 265 -22.78 -14.41 13.12
C ARG A 265 -23.45 -13.32 12.31
N ASN A 266 -22.96 -13.05 11.09
CA ASN A 266 -23.42 -11.94 10.25
C ASN A 266 -23.47 -10.60 11.01
N ARG A 267 -22.44 -10.35 11.85
CA ARG A 267 -22.32 -9.16 12.70
C ARG A 267 -21.01 -8.40 12.44
N PRO A 268 -20.79 -7.82 11.26
CA PRO A 268 -19.55 -7.09 10.96
C PRO A 268 -19.45 -5.74 11.72
N ARG A 269 -20.58 -5.06 11.98
CA ARG A 269 -20.61 -3.75 12.64
C ARG A 269 -20.00 -3.75 14.04
N PRO A 270 -20.40 -4.62 15.00
CA PRO A 270 -19.81 -4.62 16.34
C PRO A 270 -18.32 -4.97 16.32
N VAL A 271 -17.86 -5.87 15.42
CA VAL A 271 -16.44 -6.20 15.27
C VAL A 271 -15.66 -4.98 14.78
N MET A 272 -16.18 -4.26 13.78
CA MET A 272 -15.56 -3.05 13.26
C MET A 272 -15.46 -1.97 14.36
N LEU A 273 -16.55 -1.75 15.14
CA LEU A 273 -16.54 -0.78 16.23
C LEU A 273 -15.55 -1.14 17.34
N ALA A 274 -15.47 -2.43 17.70
CA ALA A 274 -14.48 -2.91 18.67
C ALA A 274 -13.04 -2.70 18.18
N SER A 275 -12.76 -2.96 16.88
CA SER A 275 -11.44 -2.72 16.28
C SER A 275 -11.07 -1.24 16.26
N VAL A 276 -12.01 -0.35 15.95
CA VAL A 276 -11.80 1.11 15.99
C VAL A 276 -11.57 1.58 17.43
N ALA A 277 -12.34 1.07 18.39
CA ALA A 277 -12.17 1.40 19.81
C ALA A 277 -10.79 0.95 20.34
N LEU A 278 -10.32 -0.25 19.93
CA LEU A 278 -8.98 -0.72 20.26
C LEU A 278 -7.91 0.19 19.66
N LEU A 279 -8.05 0.58 18.39
CA LEU A 279 -7.12 1.51 17.75
C LEU A 279 -7.07 2.85 18.50
N LEU A 280 -8.22 3.40 18.90
CA LEU A 280 -8.29 4.62 19.69
C LEU A 280 -7.60 4.47 21.06
N ALA A 281 -7.79 3.33 21.74
CA ALA A 281 -7.14 3.06 23.02
C ALA A 281 -5.61 3.02 22.88
N VAL A 282 -5.09 2.37 21.81
CA VAL A 282 -3.66 2.33 21.50
C VAL A 282 -3.12 3.74 21.24
N GLN A 283 -3.82 4.55 20.42
CA GLN A 283 -3.39 5.93 20.14
C GLN A 283 -3.41 6.81 21.40
N ALA A 284 -4.42 6.63 22.28
CA ALA A 284 -4.47 7.32 23.55
C ALA A 284 -3.31 6.91 24.49
N ALA A 285 -2.96 5.63 24.53
CA ALA A 285 -1.80 5.15 25.29
C ALA A 285 -0.49 5.79 24.81
N PHE A 286 -0.28 5.91 23.49
CA PHE A 286 0.87 6.65 22.94
C PHE A 286 0.85 8.13 23.32
N ALA A 287 -0.31 8.79 23.27
CA ALA A 287 -0.45 10.19 23.63
C ALA A 287 -0.17 10.43 25.12
N LEU A 288 -0.45 9.46 25.99
CA LEU A 288 -0.17 9.49 27.43
C LEU A 288 1.26 9.11 27.81
N GLY A 289 2.13 8.88 26.82
CA GLY A 289 3.55 8.66 27.06
C GLY A 289 3.98 7.19 27.22
N ALA A 290 3.17 6.23 26.75
CA ALA A 290 3.57 4.82 26.68
C ALA A 290 4.62 4.60 25.56
N SER A 291 5.81 5.21 25.73
CA SER A 291 6.88 5.27 24.72
C SER A 291 8.09 4.38 25.03
N GLY A 292 8.01 3.51 26.02
CA GLY A 292 9.03 2.49 26.29
C GLY A 292 8.93 1.30 25.34
N LEU A 293 10.02 0.49 25.19
CA LEU A 293 10.03 -0.69 24.33
C LEU A 293 8.84 -1.64 24.58
N ALA A 294 8.42 -1.80 25.83
CA ALA A 294 7.24 -2.59 26.18
C ALA A 294 5.93 -1.99 25.66
N GLY A 295 5.82 -0.66 25.58
CA GLY A 295 4.64 0.03 25.05
C GLY A 295 4.46 -0.10 23.53
N PHE A 296 5.51 -0.44 22.79
CA PHE A 296 5.42 -0.67 21.34
C PHE A 296 4.92 -2.07 20.97
N ALA A 297 4.87 -2.99 21.92
CA ALA A 297 4.38 -4.35 21.72
C ALA A 297 2.87 -4.51 21.95
N VAL A 298 2.21 -3.51 22.52
CA VAL A 298 0.75 -3.44 22.77
C VAL A 298 0.04 -2.83 21.57
#